data_115e8c3fedba747081c7c477aad5c01f
#
_entry.id   115e8c3fedba747081c7c477aad5c01f
#
_cell.length_a   1.000
_cell.length_b   1.000
_cell.length_c   1.000
_cell.angle_alpha   90.00
_cell.angle_beta   90.00
_cell.angle_gamma   90.00
#
_symmetry.space_group_name_H-M   'P 1'
#
loop_
_entity.id
_entity.type
_entity.pdbx_description
1 polymer ?
#
loop_
_entity_poly.entity_id
_entity_poly.type
_entity_poly.pdbx_seq_one_letter_code
_entity_poly.pdbx_strand_id
1 'polypeptide(L)'
;MPTPFRSRLLTFALAAIVLGCVCAFAHEDAHAAAAGRTSTRHAPIPAVPKPTVGERAAAIAIGAVGAPYRWGGSSPAGFDCSGLVYWVYGQLGIELPHSSYALYGQGRRVARSRMQPGDLLFFSGLGHVGIYIGRGRMVHAPHTGTRVQVVRLGRSSYGARLAGVRRIVKTVR
;
A
#
# COMPACT_ATOMS: atom_id res chain seq x y z
N MET A 1 46.86 20.97 -9.63
CA MET A 1 47.12 20.22 -10.86
C MET A 1 46.04 19.15 -11.02
N PRO A 2 45.16 19.28 -11.99
CA PRO A 2 44.08 18.30 -12.22
C PRO A 2 44.51 17.31 -13.29
N THR A 3 44.27 16.03 -13.07
CA THR A 3 44.45 14.96 -14.04
C THR A 3 43.20 14.72 -14.86
N PRO A 4 43.27 14.53 -16.18
CA PRO A 4 42.07 14.39 -17.01
C PRO A 4 41.60 12.93 -17.08
N PHE A 5 40.27 12.78 -16.99
CA PHE A 5 39.54 11.53 -17.16
C PHE A 5 39.45 11.19 -18.67
N ARG A 6 40.03 10.08 -19.07
CA ARG A 6 40.00 9.60 -20.46
C ARG A 6 38.68 8.88 -20.76
N SER A 7 37.92 9.50 -21.65
CA SER A 7 36.77 8.91 -22.32
C SER A 7 37.24 7.82 -23.32
N ARG A 8 36.71 6.61 -23.22
CA ARG A 8 36.86 5.57 -24.24
C ARG A 8 35.52 5.41 -24.97
N LEU A 9 35.50 5.95 -26.17
CA LEU A 9 34.48 5.66 -27.19
C LEU A 9 34.76 4.26 -27.76
N LEU A 10 33.83 3.33 -27.65
CA LEU A 10 33.84 2.07 -28.40
C LEU A 10 32.81 2.19 -29.53
N THR A 11 33.35 2.35 -30.72
CA THR A 11 32.64 2.25 -32.00
C THR A 11 32.45 0.77 -32.32
N PHE A 12 31.22 0.31 -32.54
CA PHE A 12 30.95 -0.98 -33.16
C PHE A 12 30.38 -0.77 -34.55
N ALA A 13 31.11 -1.33 -35.51
CA ALA A 13 30.85 -1.28 -36.93
C ALA A 13 29.71 -2.23 -37.34
N LEU A 14 28.90 -1.75 -38.27
CA LEU A 14 27.94 -2.54 -39.04
C LEU A 14 28.69 -3.55 -39.94
N ALA A 15 28.21 -4.79 -40.00
CA ALA A 15 28.47 -5.69 -41.11
C ALA A 15 27.11 -6.24 -41.61
N ALA A 16 26.74 -5.78 -42.80
CA ALA A 16 25.64 -6.32 -43.57
C ALA A 16 26.16 -7.51 -44.38
N ILE A 17 25.51 -8.65 -44.35
CA ILE A 17 25.65 -9.72 -45.31
C ILE A 17 24.30 -10.04 -45.91
N VAL A 18 24.18 -9.64 -47.16
CA VAL A 18 23.15 -10.06 -48.10
C VAL A 18 23.62 -11.33 -48.78
N LEU A 19 22.89 -12.42 -48.70
CA LEU A 19 23.07 -13.52 -49.65
C LEU A 19 21.71 -14.11 -49.99
N GLY A 20 21.26 -13.86 -51.19
CA GLY A 20 20.08 -14.42 -51.79
C GLY A 20 20.25 -15.86 -52.19
N CYS A 21 19.26 -16.64 -52.08
CA CYS A 21 19.11 -17.86 -52.86
C CYS A 21 17.64 -18.01 -53.31
N VAL A 22 17.52 -17.84 -54.62
CA VAL A 22 16.29 -18.15 -55.38
C VAL A 22 16.32 -19.62 -55.71
N CYS A 23 15.33 -20.38 -55.35
CA CYS A 23 15.00 -21.65 -56.02
C CYS A 23 13.49 -21.80 -56.15
N ALA A 24 13.13 -22.09 -57.35
CA ALA A 24 11.78 -22.15 -57.89
C ALA A 24 11.15 -23.54 -57.79
N PHE A 25 9.82 -23.55 -57.89
CA PHE A 25 8.88 -24.59 -58.34
C PHE A 25 8.78 -25.92 -57.62
N ALA A 26 7.63 -26.15 -57.06
CA ALA A 26 6.76 -27.28 -57.43
C ALA A 26 5.33 -27.01 -56.94
N HIS A 27 4.40 -27.06 -57.84
CA HIS A 27 2.95 -27.23 -57.60
C HIS A 27 2.73 -28.61 -57.00
N GLU A 28 1.88 -28.71 -55.98
CA GLU A 28 1.02 -29.88 -55.77
C GLU A 28 -0.22 -29.52 -54.97
N ASP A 29 -1.30 -30.16 -55.38
CA ASP A 29 -2.69 -29.86 -55.15
C ASP A 29 -3.21 -30.13 -53.73
N ALA A 30 -4.20 -29.33 -53.42
CA ALA A 30 -5.42 -29.60 -52.65
C ALA A 30 -5.44 -30.81 -51.69
N HIS A 31 -5.47 -30.48 -50.38
CA HIS A 31 -6.41 -31.14 -49.47
C HIS A 31 -6.92 -30.12 -48.45
N ALA A 32 -8.21 -29.83 -48.56
CA ALA A 32 -8.98 -29.09 -47.59
C ALA A 32 -9.01 -29.85 -46.27
N ALA A 33 -8.07 -29.59 -45.38
CA ALA A 33 -8.16 -30.01 -44.00
C ALA A 33 -8.90 -28.91 -43.24
N ALA A 34 -10.10 -29.22 -42.78
CA ALA A 34 -10.90 -28.40 -41.89
C ALA A 34 -10.06 -28.02 -40.65
N ALA A 35 -9.52 -26.80 -40.66
CA ALA A 35 -8.90 -26.20 -39.50
C ALA A 35 -9.98 -25.98 -38.45
N GLY A 36 -10.12 -26.96 -37.56
CA GLY A 36 -10.87 -26.79 -36.33
C GLY A 36 -10.30 -25.58 -35.58
N ARG A 37 -11.03 -24.47 -35.61
CA ARG A 37 -10.78 -23.33 -34.76
C ARG A 37 -10.98 -23.75 -33.32
N THR A 38 -9.94 -24.26 -32.70
CA THR A 38 -9.91 -24.35 -31.25
C THR A 38 -9.96 -22.94 -30.70
N SER A 39 -11.19 -22.46 -30.51
CA SER A 39 -11.44 -21.25 -29.74
C SER A 39 -10.90 -21.53 -28.33
N THR A 40 -9.67 -21.14 -28.06
CA THR A 40 -9.14 -21.06 -26.71
C THR A 40 -10.01 -20.06 -25.97
N ARG A 41 -11.05 -20.58 -25.32
CA ARG A 41 -11.93 -19.82 -24.44
C ARG A 41 -11.03 -19.31 -23.29
N HIS A 42 -10.50 -18.09 -23.46
CA HIS A 42 -9.73 -17.42 -22.43
C HIS A 42 -10.62 -17.32 -21.19
N ALA A 43 -10.26 -18.05 -20.14
CA ALA A 43 -10.99 -17.96 -18.87
C ALA A 43 -10.97 -16.50 -18.40
N PRO A 44 -12.10 -15.93 -17.95
CA PRO A 44 -12.12 -14.55 -17.48
C PRO A 44 -11.10 -14.40 -16.34
N ILE A 45 -10.21 -13.42 -16.47
CA ILE A 45 -9.27 -13.06 -15.39
C ILE A 45 -10.13 -12.66 -14.18
N PRO A 46 -9.96 -13.32 -13.01
CA PRO A 46 -10.73 -12.96 -11.83
C PRO A 46 -10.57 -11.46 -11.54
N ALA A 47 -11.69 -10.76 -11.42
CA ALA A 47 -11.66 -9.33 -11.10
C ALA A 47 -10.94 -9.12 -9.77
N VAL A 48 -9.92 -8.24 -9.75
CA VAL A 48 -9.21 -7.87 -8.52
C VAL A 48 -10.24 -7.24 -7.57
N PRO A 49 -10.41 -7.77 -6.35
CA PRO A 49 -11.37 -7.23 -5.39
C PRO A 49 -11.08 -5.76 -5.11
N LYS A 50 -12.12 -4.93 -5.06
CA LYS A 50 -11.96 -3.51 -4.68
C LYS A 50 -11.42 -3.42 -3.25
N PRO A 51 -10.44 -2.53 -2.98
CA PRO A 51 -9.87 -2.41 -1.64
C PRO A 51 -10.93 -1.97 -0.63
N THR A 52 -10.91 -2.60 0.54
CA THR A 52 -11.78 -2.29 1.67
C THR A 52 -11.51 -0.88 2.20
N VAL A 53 -12.43 -0.33 2.98
CA VAL A 53 -12.24 0.95 3.70
C VAL A 53 -10.96 0.91 4.55
N GLY A 54 -10.70 -0.20 5.24
CA GLY A 54 -9.52 -0.36 6.08
C GLY A 54 -8.22 -0.37 5.26
N GLU A 55 -8.17 -1.06 4.14
CA GLU A 55 -7.00 -1.06 3.26
C GLU A 55 -6.72 0.32 2.68
N ARG A 56 -7.76 1.05 2.32
CA ARG A 56 -7.63 2.45 1.87
C ARG A 56 -7.13 3.35 3.00
N ALA A 57 -7.65 3.20 4.21
CA ALA A 57 -7.18 3.94 5.39
C ALA A 57 -5.70 3.66 5.67
N ALA A 58 -5.28 2.40 5.61
CA ALA A 58 -3.88 2.02 5.77
C ALA A 58 -2.97 2.64 4.70
N ALA A 59 -3.42 2.68 3.43
CA ALA A 59 -2.67 3.31 2.34
C ALA A 59 -2.52 4.82 2.55
N ILE A 60 -3.60 5.52 2.94
CA ILE A 60 -3.56 6.96 3.25
C ILE A 60 -2.62 7.23 4.44
N ALA A 61 -2.69 6.41 5.50
CA ALA A 61 -1.81 6.54 6.67
C ALA A 61 -0.34 6.38 6.30
N ILE A 62 0.00 5.44 5.41
CA ILE A 62 1.37 5.26 4.88
C ILE A 62 1.82 6.53 4.13
N GLY A 63 0.95 7.16 3.36
CA GLY A 63 1.24 8.41 2.66
C GLY A 63 1.52 9.60 3.58
N ALA A 64 1.10 9.55 4.84
CA ALA A 64 1.39 10.58 5.85
C ALA A 64 2.73 10.38 6.57
N VAL A 65 3.46 9.28 6.34
CA VAL A 65 4.76 9.02 6.98
C VAL A 65 5.76 10.12 6.64
N GLY A 66 6.48 10.58 7.65
CA GLY A 66 7.42 11.70 7.53
C GLY A 66 6.83 13.06 7.89
N ALA A 67 5.52 13.23 7.96
CA ALA A 67 4.88 14.45 8.46
C ALA A 67 5.28 14.70 9.92
N PRO A 68 5.49 15.97 10.34
CA PRO A 68 5.90 16.28 11.69
C PRO A 68 4.81 15.94 12.72
N TYR A 69 5.23 15.56 13.93
CA TYR A 69 4.30 15.53 15.06
C TYR A 69 3.94 16.96 15.48
N ARG A 70 2.65 17.22 15.68
CA ARG A 70 2.13 18.44 16.31
C ARG A 70 0.98 18.07 17.24
N TRP A 71 1.07 18.50 18.50
CA TRP A 71 -0.03 18.34 19.44
C TRP A 71 -1.28 19.07 18.92
N GLY A 72 -2.43 18.38 18.91
CA GLY A 72 -3.68 18.91 18.35
C GLY A 72 -3.67 19.05 16.81
N GLY A 73 -2.62 18.57 16.14
CA GLY A 73 -2.51 18.63 14.68
C GLY A 73 -3.31 17.53 13.99
N SER A 74 -4.00 17.87 12.89
CA SER A 74 -4.84 16.97 12.11
C SER A 74 -4.73 17.19 10.59
N SER A 75 -3.55 17.63 10.12
CA SER A 75 -3.30 17.90 8.70
C SER A 75 -1.88 17.50 8.31
N PRO A 76 -1.52 17.47 7.02
CA PRO A 76 -0.16 17.18 6.56
C PRO A 76 0.91 18.17 7.11
N ALA A 77 0.52 19.34 7.58
CA ALA A 77 1.42 20.28 8.26
C ALA A 77 1.85 19.80 9.66
N GLY A 78 1.16 18.81 10.22
CA GLY A 78 1.50 18.14 11.47
C GLY A 78 0.32 17.36 12.04
N PHE A 79 0.61 16.23 12.67
CA PHE A 79 -0.37 15.34 13.27
C PHE A 79 -0.02 15.02 14.72
N ASP A 80 -1.03 14.91 15.58
CA ASP A 80 -0.94 14.04 16.75
C ASP A 80 -1.50 12.65 16.45
N CYS A 81 -1.50 11.73 17.42
CA CYS A 81 -1.89 10.34 17.20
C CYS A 81 -3.35 10.20 16.76
N SER A 82 -4.27 10.91 17.39
CA SER A 82 -5.70 10.91 17.08
C SER A 82 -6.05 11.78 15.88
N GLY A 83 -5.33 12.88 15.67
CA GLY A 83 -5.48 13.74 14.49
C GLY A 83 -5.08 13.06 13.19
N LEU A 84 -4.06 12.18 13.24
CA LEU A 84 -3.75 11.31 12.11
C LEU A 84 -4.93 10.40 11.76
N VAL A 85 -5.56 9.77 12.76
CA VAL A 85 -6.74 8.92 12.55
C VAL A 85 -7.91 9.74 11.99
N TYR A 86 -8.20 10.89 12.61
CA TYR A 86 -9.24 11.82 12.18
C TYR A 86 -9.07 12.19 10.69
N TRP A 87 -7.87 12.61 10.31
CA TRP A 87 -7.56 13.02 8.94
C TRP A 87 -7.67 11.86 7.95
N VAL A 88 -7.08 10.70 8.27
CA VAL A 88 -7.08 9.51 7.40
C VAL A 88 -8.50 9.06 7.08
N TYR A 89 -9.35 8.95 8.09
CA TYR A 89 -10.74 8.51 7.90
C TYR A 89 -11.60 9.61 7.27
N GLY A 90 -11.30 10.87 7.55
CA GLY A 90 -11.92 12.02 6.88
C GLY A 90 -11.73 12.00 5.36
N GLN A 91 -10.54 11.59 4.87
CA GLN A 91 -10.29 11.41 3.42
C GLN A 91 -11.19 10.31 2.80
N LEU A 92 -11.76 9.45 3.60
CA LEU A 92 -12.70 8.39 3.18
C LEU A 92 -14.18 8.78 3.38
N GLY A 93 -14.44 10.03 3.82
CA GLY A 93 -15.77 10.51 4.14
C GLY A 93 -16.34 9.86 5.41
N ILE A 94 -15.48 9.51 6.37
CA ILE A 94 -15.85 8.93 7.67
C ILE A 94 -15.40 9.90 8.77
N GLU A 95 -16.36 10.54 9.41
CA GLU A 95 -16.11 11.45 10.53
C GLU A 95 -15.82 10.66 11.81
N LEU A 96 -14.69 10.94 12.45
CA LEU A 96 -14.28 10.35 13.70
C LEU A 96 -13.89 11.45 14.70
N PRO A 97 -14.00 11.22 16.02
CA PRO A 97 -13.56 12.20 17.00
C PRO A 97 -12.03 12.36 17.01
N HIS A 98 -11.54 13.60 17.22
CA HIS A 98 -10.11 13.89 17.41
C HIS A 98 -9.72 13.69 18.89
N SER A 99 -9.86 12.48 19.37
CA SER A 99 -9.49 12.07 20.74
C SER A 99 -9.29 10.56 20.77
N SER A 100 -8.14 10.09 21.23
CA SER A 100 -7.87 8.65 21.35
C SER A 100 -8.82 7.94 22.30
N TYR A 101 -9.25 8.60 23.37
CA TYR A 101 -10.25 8.09 24.31
C TYR A 101 -11.62 7.91 23.65
N ALA A 102 -12.09 8.93 22.92
CA ALA A 102 -13.36 8.89 22.21
C ALA A 102 -13.32 7.89 21.04
N LEU A 103 -12.20 7.78 20.33
CA LEU A 103 -11.97 6.78 19.28
C LEU A 103 -12.08 5.35 19.81
N TYR A 104 -11.69 5.09 21.07
CA TYR A 104 -11.80 3.75 21.66
C TYR A 104 -13.26 3.28 21.79
N GLY A 105 -14.21 4.20 21.83
CA GLY A 105 -15.65 3.90 21.79
C GLY A 105 -16.21 3.65 20.38
N GLN A 106 -15.42 3.94 19.32
CA GLN A 106 -15.89 3.84 17.94
C GLN A 106 -15.71 2.45 17.33
N GLY A 107 -16.58 2.13 16.38
CA GLY A 107 -16.50 0.89 15.62
C GLY A 107 -16.69 -0.38 16.45
N ARG A 108 -16.29 -1.52 15.90
CA ARG A 108 -16.42 -2.82 16.59
C ARG A 108 -15.08 -3.30 17.16
N ARG A 109 -15.15 -4.05 18.25
CA ARG A 109 -13.98 -4.72 18.84
C ARG A 109 -13.45 -5.79 17.90
N VAL A 110 -12.11 -5.92 17.86
CA VAL A 110 -11.41 -6.92 17.04
C VAL A 110 -10.42 -7.67 17.94
N ALA A 111 -10.38 -8.98 17.83
CA ALA A 111 -9.35 -9.78 18.48
C ALA A 111 -7.99 -9.51 17.82
N ARG A 112 -6.90 -9.52 18.62
CA ARG A 112 -5.53 -9.27 18.13
C ARG A 112 -5.14 -10.19 16.95
N SER A 113 -5.58 -11.46 16.99
CA SER A 113 -5.33 -12.46 15.93
C SER A 113 -6.10 -12.17 14.62
N ARG A 114 -7.10 -11.29 14.68
CA ARG A 114 -7.99 -10.94 13.53
C ARG A 114 -7.79 -9.52 13.02
N MET A 115 -6.66 -8.88 13.38
CA MET A 115 -6.32 -7.53 12.91
C MET A 115 -6.19 -7.49 11.38
N GLN A 116 -6.74 -6.45 10.77
CA GLN A 116 -6.68 -6.17 9.34
C GLN A 116 -6.22 -4.73 9.11
N PRO A 117 -5.62 -4.42 7.95
CA PRO A 117 -5.26 -3.04 7.62
C PRO A 117 -6.41 -2.07 7.88
N GLY A 118 -6.10 -0.90 8.46
CA GLY A 118 -7.06 0.11 8.88
C GLY A 118 -7.57 -0.04 10.32
N ASP A 119 -7.38 -1.18 10.99
CA ASP A 119 -7.77 -1.29 12.40
C ASP A 119 -7.03 -0.26 13.26
N LEU A 120 -7.74 0.35 14.20
CA LEU A 120 -7.18 1.27 15.19
C LEU A 120 -6.62 0.47 16.37
N LEU A 121 -5.37 0.74 16.71
CA LEU A 121 -4.66 0.11 17.81
C LEU A 121 -4.55 1.07 18.98
N PHE A 122 -5.04 0.66 20.15
CA PHE A 122 -5.00 1.44 21.39
C PHE A 122 -4.07 0.82 22.39
N PHE A 123 -3.37 1.64 23.15
CA PHE A 123 -2.34 1.20 24.09
C PHE A 123 -2.73 1.51 25.53
N SER A 124 -2.04 0.91 26.51
CA SER A 124 -2.32 1.07 27.94
C SER A 124 -2.48 2.54 28.32
N GLY A 125 -3.55 2.84 29.04
CA GLY A 125 -3.95 4.21 29.39
C GLY A 125 -4.75 4.94 28.32
N LEU A 126 -4.96 4.35 27.14
CA LEU A 126 -5.73 4.89 26.00
C LEU A 126 -5.26 6.27 25.48
N GLY A 127 -4.17 6.81 26.02
CA GLY A 127 -3.62 8.11 25.60
C GLY A 127 -2.90 8.07 24.23
N HIS A 128 -2.89 6.91 23.55
CA HIS A 128 -2.23 6.76 22.27
C HIS A 128 -2.99 5.81 21.35
N VAL A 129 -2.99 6.14 20.04
CA VAL A 129 -3.62 5.35 18.99
C VAL A 129 -2.71 5.29 17.76
N GLY A 130 -2.76 4.17 17.02
CA GLY A 130 -2.12 3.99 15.73
C GLY A 130 -3.03 3.26 14.76
N ILE A 131 -2.69 3.27 13.47
CA ILE A 131 -3.43 2.61 12.39
C ILE A 131 -2.63 1.37 11.97
N TYR A 132 -3.23 0.20 12.08
CA TYR A 132 -2.62 -1.06 11.63
C TYR A 132 -2.53 -1.11 10.10
N ILE A 133 -1.35 -1.47 9.57
CA ILE A 133 -1.09 -1.53 8.14
C ILE A 133 -0.75 -2.94 7.65
N GLY A 134 -1.06 -3.95 8.46
CA GLY A 134 -0.75 -5.35 8.14
C GLY A 134 0.66 -5.78 8.56
N ARG A 135 0.88 -7.10 8.56
CA ARG A 135 2.19 -7.75 8.85
C ARG A 135 2.82 -7.29 10.16
N GLY A 136 2.00 -7.14 11.22
CA GLY A 136 2.47 -6.72 12.54
C GLY A 136 3.01 -5.29 12.60
N ARG A 137 2.62 -4.39 11.68
CA ARG A 137 3.08 -3.00 11.60
C ARG A 137 1.92 -2.03 11.79
N MET A 138 2.23 -0.85 12.33
CA MET A 138 1.31 0.28 12.38
C MET A 138 1.98 1.57 11.94
N VAL A 139 1.17 2.54 11.53
CA VAL A 139 1.55 3.95 11.37
C VAL A 139 1.00 4.73 12.56
N HIS A 140 1.79 5.62 13.12
CA HIS A 140 1.38 6.50 14.21
C HIS A 140 2.18 7.81 14.25
N ALA A 141 1.66 8.82 14.93
CA ALA A 141 2.37 10.04 15.30
C ALA A 141 2.74 9.93 16.79
N PRO A 142 4.03 9.69 17.15
CA PRO A 142 4.41 9.28 18.52
C PRO A 142 4.29 10.39 19.56
N HIS A 143 5.09 11.45 19.44
CA HIS A 143 5.20 12.57 20.39
C HIS A 143 5.97 13.75 19.78
N THR A 144 5.98 14.88 20.48
CA THR A 144 6.74 16.09 20.10
C THR A 144 8.20 15.76 19.79
N GLY A 145 8.74 16.39 18.77
CA GLY A 145 10.12 16.18 18.29
C GLY A 145 10.28 15.01 17.33
N THR A 146 9.20 14.27 17.05
CA THR A 146 9.20 13.12 16.12
C THR A 146 8.39 13.40 14.85
N ARG A 147 8.30 12.39 14.02
CA ARG A 147 7.48 12.38 12.80
C ARG A 147 6.55 11.19 12.78
N VAL A 148 5.49 11.25 11.98
CA VAL A 148 4.67 10.09 11.63
C VAL A 148 5.58 9.00 11.09
N GLN A 149 5.47 7.80 11.66
CA GLN A 149 6.36 6.69 11.34
C GLN A 149 5.67 5.34 11.35
N VAL A 150 6.33 4.37 10.70
CA VAL A 150 5.96 2.96 10.77
C VAL A 150 6.72 2.29 11.90
N VAL A 151 6.02 1.52 12.75
CA VAL A 151 6.65 0.71 13.80
C VAL A 151 6.20 -0.75 13.73
N ARG A 152 7.08 -1.69 14.05
CA ARG A 152 6.76 -3.12 14.20
C ARG A 152 6.32 -3.39 15.63
N LEU A 153 5.09 -3.91 15.82
CA LEU A 153 4.53 -4.20 17.14
C LEU A 153 5.37 -5.20 17.91
N GLY A 154 5.80 -6.28 17.29
CA GLY A 154 6.59 -7.35 17.94
C GLY A 154 8.03 -6.96 18.31
N ARG A 155 8.52 -5.81 17.83
CA ARG A 155 9.87 -5.29 18.08
C ARG A 155 9.87 -3.96 18.84
N SER A 156 8.74 -3.61 19.45
CA SER A 156 8.56 -2.36 20.18
C SER A 156 7.76 -2.60 21.45
N SER A 157 7.86 -1.69 22.41
CA SER A 157 7.04 -1.69 23.62
C SER A 157 5.54 -1.59 23.34
N TYR A 158 5.14 -1.14 22.15
CA TYR A 158 3.74 -1.04 21.76
C TYR A 158 3.04 -2.41 21.74
N GLY A 159 3.72 -3.46 21.27
CA GLY A 159 3.12 -4.79 21.21
C GLY A 159 2.71 -5.35 22.57
N ALA A 160 3.51 -5.12 23.62
CA ALA A 160 3.23 -5.52 24.99
C ALA A 160 2.13 -4.67 25.63
N ARG A 161 1.99 -3.39 25.22
CA ARG A 161 1.04 -2.43 25.78
C ARG A 161 -0.29 -2.34 25.01
N LEU A 162 -0.53 -3.22 24.01
CA LEU A 162 -1.76 -3.19 23.23
C LEU A 162 -2.97 -3.52 24.11
N ALA A 163 -3.79 -2.52 24.39
CA ALA A 163 -4.97 -2.59 25.23
C ALA A 163 -6.26 -2.96 24.46
N GLY A 164 -6.32 -2.64 23.19
CA GLY A 164 -7.50 -2.97 22.38
C GLY A 164 -7.36 -2.61 20.91
N VAL A 165 -8.25 -3.19 20.11
CA VAL A 165 -8.32 -2.96 18.67
C VAL A 165 -9.76 -2.62 18.29
N ARG A 166 -9.94 -1.62 17.43
CA ARG A 166 -11.24 -1.21 16.88
C ARG A 166 -11.19 -1.21 15.37
N ARG A 167 -12.23 -1.75 14.75
CA ARG A 167 -12.44 -1.65 13.31
C ARG A 167 -13.54 -0.66 13.03
N ILE A 168 -13.20 0.38 12.29
CA ILE A 168 -14.18 1.34 11.81
C ILE A 168 -14.91 0.69 10.63
N VAL A 169 -16.23 0.66 10.75
CA VAL A 169 -17.14 0.20 9.70
C VAL A 169 -17.92 1.42 9.21
N LYS A 170 -18.02 1.60 7.90
CA LYS A 170 -18.89 2.64 7.36
C LYS A 170 -20.34 2.22 7.66
N THR A 171 -20.98 2.88 8.60
CA THR A 171 -22.44 2.74 8.75
C THR A 171 -23.07 3.43 7.54
N VAL A 172 -23.64 2.68 6.64
CA VAL A 172 -24.51 3.25 5.59
C VAL A 172 -25.76 3.72 6.30
N ARG A 173 -25.92 5.04 6.42
CA ARG A 173 -27.18 5.66 6.80
C ARG A 173 -28.03 5.86 5.55
#